data_47eee862bdd92a8258a531a5007f00ef
#
_entry.id   47eee862bdd92a8258a531a5007f00ef
#
_cell.length_a   1.000
_cell.length_b   1.000
_cell.length_c   1.000
_cell.angle_alpha   90.00
_cell.angle_beta   90.00
_cell.angle_gamma   90.00
#
_symmetry.space_group_name_H-M   'P 1'
#
loop_
_entity.id
_entity.type
_entity.pdbx_description
1 polymer ?
#
loop_
_entity_poly.entity_id
_entity_poly.type
_entity_poly.pdbx_seq_one_letter_code
_entity_poly.pdbx_strand_id
1 'polypeptide(L)'
;MRLCRYSTPIAYNLSPLTYQVTISHNSNSMGIGYSNVQCYLTRHSNYMKGLVIKSIGTSYGVYFEDGTTADCHVKGNFRIRGIRSTNPVAIGDYVEVITNEDGTNWITELYDRKNYIIRRVTNLSYASHILAANVDMAALIVTINHPKTSTTFIDRFLATCEAYRVPACLIFNKIDLLNEEELQELASLRQLYESLDYPTYAISALRLQESELTKLFQNRITLLSGNSGVGKSTLLNAILGKDIARTGAISSAHHKGMHTTTFSEMYPIEGSGVQEERGSGGSGSWIIDTPGIKGFGLLDVEKEEIGHYFRDIFHFSHDCRYSNCLHTGEPGCAVYQAVAEGEIALSRYESYLSILDDTQERKYR
;
A
#
# COMPACT_ATOMS: atom_id res chain seq x y z
N MET A 1 15.60 59.13 20.69
CA MET A 1 14.30 59.00 20.03
C MET A 1 14.47 59.19 18.52
N ARG A 2 14.58 58.12 17.77
CA ARG A 2 14.47 58.16 16.28
C ARG A 2 13.70 56.93 15.86
N LEU A 3 12.51 57.20 15.31
CA LEU A 3 11.60 56.23 14.73
C LEU A 3 12.19 55.74 13.40
N CYS A 4 12.44 54.46 13.31
CA CYS A 4 12.67 53.78 12.02
C CYS A 4 11.35 53.74 11.25
N ARG A 5 11.27 54.43 10.13
CA ARG A 5 10.18 54.24 9.16
C ARG A 5 10.46 53.03 8.33
N TYR A 6 9.58 52.06 8.38
CA TYR A 6 9.57 50.95 7.46
C TYR A 6 8.91 51.35 6.15
N SER A 7 9.61 51.13 5.05
CA SER A 7 9.04 51.18 3.71
C SER A 7 8.16 50.00 3.45
N THR A 8 7.02 50.22 2.85
CA THR A 8 5.96 49.25 2.50
C THR A 8 6.49 48.05 1.74
N PRO A 9 6.13 46.81 2.14
CA PRO A 9 6.47 45.60 1.39
C PRO A 9 5.46 45.35 0.27
N ILE A 10 6.00 44.92 -0.85
CA ILE A 10 5.26 44.33 -1.98
C ILE A 10 4.56 43.06 -1.50
N ALA A 11 3.25 43.00 -1.67
CA ALA A 11 2.41 41.89 -1.23
C ALA A 11 2.67 40.63 -2.08
N TYR A 12 3.38 39.70 -1.52
CA TYR A 12 3.27 38.29 -1.92
C TYR A 12 2.25 37.64 -0.99
N ASN A 13 1.25 36.95 -1.59
CA ASN A 13 0.27 36.11 -0.87
C ASN A 13 1.00 34.93 -0.19
N LEU A 14 1.49 35.14 1.02
CA LEU A 14 1.97 34.11 1.92
C LEU A 14 0.92 33.91 3.02
N SER A 15 0.54 32.65 3.26
CA SER A 15 -0.36 32.21 4.33
C SER A 15 0.00 32.83 5.70
N PRO A 16 -0.97 32.99 6.62
CA PRO A 16 -0.76 33.69 7.88
C PRO A 16 0.21 32.90 8.77
N LEU A 17 1.43 33.39 8.86
CA LEU A 17 2.44 32.95 9.82
C LEU A 17 2.37 33.86 11.04
N THR A 18 2.00 33.33 12.19
CA THR A 18 2.13 34.05 13.46
C THR A 18 3.57 33.90 13.98
N TYR A 19 4.25 35.02 14.15
CA TYR A 19 5.62 35.08 14.67
C TYR A 19 5.61 35.54 16.11
N GLN A 20 6.21 34.79 17.02
CA GLN A 20 6.58 35.29 18.34
C GLN A 20 8.07 35.66 18.36
N VAL A 21 8.35 36.91 18.67
CA VAL A 21 9.72 37.38 18.84
C VAL A 21 10.04 37.43 20.34
N THR A 22 10.90 36.52 20.80
CA THR A 22 11.41 36.59 22.18
C THR A 22 12.75 37.32 22.17
N ILE A 23 12.79 38.48 22.84
CA ILE A 23 14.01 39.29 23.01
C ILE A 23 14.60 38.89 24.38
N SER A 24 15.74 38.21 24.39
CA SER A 24 16.51 37.98 25.62
C SER A 24 17.56 39.10 25.77
N HIS A 25 17.45 39.87 26.84
CA HIS A 25 18.48 40.82 27.25
C HIS A 25 19.52 40.08 28.13
N ASN A 26 20.75 40.02 27.67
CA ASN A 26 21.85 39.59 28.50
C ASN A 26 22.57 40.83 29.07
N SER A 27 22.28 41.15 30.32
CA SER A 27 22.90 42.26 31.04
C SER A 27 24.13 41.76 31.79
N ASN A 28 25.31 41.82 31.15
CA ASN A 28 26.55 41.89 31.88
C ASN A 28 27.66 42.60 31.10
N SER A 29 28.20 43.62 31.79
CA SER A 29 29.46 44.34 31.62
C SER A 29 29.61 45.42 30.56
N MET A 30 30.11 46.52 31.06
CA MET A 30 30.57 47.76 30.40
C MET A 30 31.35 47.52 29.10
N GLY A 31 30.83 48.10 28.04
CA GLY A 31 31.50 48.21 26.76
C GLY A 31 30.49 48.48 25.67
N ILE A 32 30.73 49.50 24.86
CA ILE A 32 29.91 49.84 23.69
C ILE A 32 30.03 48.66 22.70
N GLY A 33 29.10 47.70 22.85
CA GLY A 33 29.03 46.53 22.00
C GLY A 33 27.71 46.51 21.23
N TYR A 34 27.76 46.37 19.93
CA TYR A 34 26.61 46.12 19.08
C TYR A 34 25.94 44.85 19.58
N SER A 35 24.71 44.94 20.06
CA SER A 35 23.90 43.81 20.44
C SER A 35 23.52 43.01 19.17
N ASN A 36 24.11 41.85 19.01
CA ASN A 36 23.66 40.87 18.05
C ASN A 36 22.27 40.40 18.47
N VAL A 37 21.25 40.90 17.80
CA VAL A 37 19.90 40.40 17.91
C VAL A 37 19.84 39.10 17.08
N GLN A 38 20.01 37.97 17.73
CA GLN A 38 19.84 36.69 17.12
C GLN A 38 18.35 36.32 17.13
N CYS A 39 17.65 36.62 16.04
CA CYS A 39 16.28 36.22 15.86
C CYS A 39 16.24 34.69 15.61
N TYR A 40 15.87 33.94 16.62
CA TYR A 40 15.45 32.55 16.43
C TYR A 40 14.01 32.56 15.94
N LEU A 41 13.80 32.28 14.66
CA LEU A 41 12.48 32.02 14.10
C LEU A 41 12.05 30.60 14.53
N THR A 42 11.40 30.49 15.69
CA THR A 42 10.67 29.25 16.01
C THR A 42 9.40 29.25 15.19
N ARG A 43 9.38 28.43 14.17
CA ARG A 43 8.18 28.12 13.40
C ARG A 43 7.29 27.24 14.29
N HIS A 44 6.41 27.83 15.09
CA HIS A 44 5.26 27.08 15.59
C HIS A 44 4.33 26.84 14.41
N SER A 45 4.67 25.82 13.61
CA SER A 45 3.77 25.36 12.58
C SER A 45 2.70 24.53 13.28
N ASN A 46 1.44 24.98 13.21
CA ASN A 46 0.27 24.16 13.55
C ASN A 46 0.11 22.98 12.59
N TYR A 47 1.16 22.67 11.82
CA TYR A 47 1.21 21.61 10.84
C TYR A 47 1.80 20.35 11.48
N MET A 48 1.04 19.26 11.39
CA MET A 48 1.46 17.95 11.87
C MET A 48 1.53 16.98 10.70
N LYS A 49 2.62 16.23 10.61
CA LYS A 49 2.72 15.12 9.68
C LYS A 49 2.00 13.92 10.27
N GLY A 50 1.19 13.24 9.44
CA GLY A 50 0.47 12.04 9.84
C GLY A 50 0.35 11.00 8.75
N LEU A 51 0.01 9.80 9.14
CA LEU A 51 -0.22 8.65 8.28
C LEU A 51 -1.73 8.39 8.20
N VAL A 52 -2.28 8.31 7.00
CA VAL A 52 -3.70 8.00 6.79
C VAL A 52 -3.94 6.51 7.03
N ILE A 53 -4.67 6.20 8.09
CA ILE A 53 -4.97 4.83 8.51
C ILE A 53 -6.40 4.39 8.19
N LYS A 54 -7.28 5.33 7.87
CA LYS A 54 -8.70 5.07 7.58
C LYS A 54 -9.24 6.07 6.57
N SER A 55 -10.13 5.61 5.68
CA SER A 55 -10.81 6.47 4.71
C SER A 55 -12.28 6.09 4.65
N ILE A 56 -13.17 7.01 5.05
CA ILE A 56 -14.63 6.80 5.06
C ILE A 56 -15.29 8.01 4.41
N GLY A 57 -15.71 7.86 3.15
CA GLY A 57 -16.33 8.94 2.41
C GLY A 57 -15.41 10.14 2.26
N THR A 58 -15.70 11.25 2.95
CA THR A 58 -14.90 12.50 2.94
C THR A 58 -14.07 12.69 4.21
N SER A 59 -14.10 11.74 5.15
CA SER A 59 -13.35 11.76 6.41
C SER A 59 -12.20 10.76 6.35
N TYR A 60 -11.04 11.18 6.89
CA TYR A 60 -9.81 10.41 6.93
C TYR A 60 -9.32 10.32 8.36
N GLY A 61 -9.16 9.11 8.89
CA GLY A 61 -8.45 8.89 10.16
C GLY A 61 -6.95 9.01 9.92
N VAL A 62 -6.31 9.92 10.62
CA VAL A 62 -4.86 10.17 10.52
C VAL A 62 -4.19 9.85 11.84
N TYR A 63 -3.13 9.07 11.79
CA TYR A 63 -2.26 8.73 12.92
C TYR A 63 -1.04 9.65 12.91
N PHE A 64 -0.74 10.29 14.03
CA PHE A 64 0.36 11.24 14.21
C PHE A 64 1.57 10.63 14.93
N GLU A 65 2.72 11.29 14.80
CA GLU A 65 3.99 10.83 15.40
C GLU A 65 3.95 10.77 16.95
N ASP A 66 3.07 11.54 17.59
CA ASP A 66 2.85 11.49 19.05
C ASP A 66 2.01 10.30 19.52
N GLY A 67 1.55 9.45 18.58
CA GLY A 67 0.70 8.29 18.84
C GLY A 67 -0.79 8.60 18.91
N THR A 68 -1.20 9.85 18.68
CA THR A 68 -2.61 10.23 18.63
C THR A 68 -3.23 9.99 17.26
N THR A 69 -4.55 9.94 17.22
CA THR A 69 -5.33 9.84 16.00
C THR A 69 -6.38 10.93 15.95
N ALA A 70 -6.63 11.47 14.76
CA ALA A 70 -7.73 12.41 14.57
C ALA A 70 -8.45 12.19 13.23
N ASP A 71 -9.73 12.55 13.22
CA ASP A 71 -10.50 12.63 11.98
C ASP A 71 -10.16 13.94 11.26
N CYS A 72 -9.80 13.81 9.99
CA CYS A 72 -9.36 14.91 9.14
C CYS A 72 -10.22 14.99 7.88
N HIS A 73 -10.31 16.18 7.31
CA HIS A 73 -11.05 16.46 6.08
C HIS A 73 -10.12 17.02 5.01
N VAL A 74 -10.51 16.88 3.75
CA VAL A 74 -9.81 17.46 2.60
C VAL A 74 -10.58 18.66 2.08
N LYS A 75 -9.90 19.80 1.83
CA LYS A 75 -10.54 20.96 1.22
C LYS A 75 -10.97 20.67 -0.22
N GLY A 76 -12.16 21.13 -0.65
CA GLY A 76 -12.76 20.81 -1.95
C GLY A 76 -11.90 21.16 -3.18
N ASN A 77 -10.89 22.01 -3.05
CA ASN A 77 -9.94 22.39 -4.10
C ASN A 77 -8.65 21.55 -4.09
N PHE A 78 -8.58 20.53 -3.24
CA PHE A 78 -7.41 19.65 -3.14
C PHE A 78 -7.33 18.75 -4.38
N ARG A 79 -6.52 19.16 -5.36
CA ARG A 79 -6.28 18.39 -6.59
C ARG A 79 -4.84 17.92 -6.61
N ILE A 80 -4.65 16.61 -6.58
CA ILE A 80 -3.33 16.01 -6.82
C ILE A 80 -3.05 16.11 -8.32
N ARG A 81 -1.92 16.74 -8.69
CA ARG A 81 -1.48 16.86 -10.09
C ARG A 81 -1.31 15.45 -10.67
N GLY A 82 -2.05 15.14 -11.73
CA GLY A 82 -1.88 13.91 -12.52
C GLY A 82 -2.73 12.70 -12.12
N ILE A 83 -3.45 12.71 -11.00
CA ILE A 83 -4.31 11.59 -10.60
C ILE A 83 -5.79 11.96 -10.82
N ARG A 84 -6.45 11.28 -11.77
CA ARG A 84 -7.91 11.35 -11.98
C ARG A 84 -8.62 10.36 -11.04
N SER A 85 -8.49 10.56 -9.72
CA SER A 85 -9.19 9.73 -8.72
C SER A 85 -10.31 10.53 -8.09
N THR A 86 -11.44 9.88 -7.80
CA THR A 86 -12.55 10.46 -7.04
C THR A 86 -12.17 10.69 -5.57
N ASN A 87 -11.14 9.99 -5.09
CA ASN A 87 -10.62 10.12 -3.73
C ASN A 87 -9.11 10.43 -3.80
N PRO A 88 -8.68 11.67 -3.53
CA PRO A 88 -7.30 12.09 -3.71
C PRO A 88 -6.35 11.48 -2.67
N VAL A 89 -6.86 11.12 -1.49
CA VAL A 89 -6.09 10.59 -0.37
C VAL A 89 -6.47 9.13 -0.14
N ALA A 90 -5.48 8.28 0.08
CA ALA A 90 -5.64 6.84 0.28
C ALA A 90 -5.02 6.39 1.60
N ILE A 91 -5.36 5.20 2.06
CA ILE A 91 -4.72 4.56 3.21
C ILE A 91 -3.23 4.35 2.90
N GLY A 92 -2.38 4.65 3.89
CA GLY A 92 -0.93 4.61 3.75
C GLY A 92 -0.30 5.90 3.20
N ASP A 93 -1.10 6.92 2.86
CA ASP A 93 -0.57 8.23 2.50
C ASP A 93 0.00 8.95 3.71
N TYR A 94 1.13 9.61 3.52
CA TYR A 94 1.63 10.61 4.44
C TYR A 94 1.05 11.97 4.05
N VAL A 95 0.52 12.67 5.04
CA VAL A 95 -0.18 13.95 4.84
C VAL A 95 0.29 14.99 5.83
N GLU A 96 0.17 16.25 5.44
CA GLU A 96 0.29 17.39 6.33
C GLU A 96 -1.10 17.82 6.80
N VAL A 97 -1.28 17.97 8.10
CA VAL A 97 -2.56 18.33 8.73
C VAL A 97 -2.41 19.62 9.52
N ILE A 98 -3.38 20.50 9.39
CA ILE A 98 -3.53 21.69 10.22
C ILE A 98 -4.78 21.59 11.08
N THR A 99 -4.67 21.94 12.36
CA THR A 99 -5.82 22.07 13.26
C THR A 99 -6.24 23.53 13.30
N ASN A 100 -7.50 23.81 12.97
CA ASN A 100 -8.07 25.15 13.08
C ASN A 100 -8.42 25.51 14.53
N GLU A 101 -8.74 26.78 14.77
CA GLU A 101 -9.15 27.28 16.10
C GLU A 101 -10.44 26.63 16.62
N ASP A 102 -11.30 26.13 15.73
CA ASP A 102 -12.54 25.40 16.07
C ASP A 102 -12.30 23.90 16.37
N GLY A 103 -11.04 23.44 16.34
CA GLY A 103 -10.66 22.06 16.57
C GLY A 103 -10.83 21.14 15.35
N THR A 104 -11.22 21.67 14.18
CA THR A 104 -11.31 20.88 12.95
C THR A 104 -9.94 20.65 12.32
N ASN A 105 -9.69 19.40 11.84
CA ASN A 105 -8.43 19.02 11.23
C ASN A 105 -8.57 18.95 9.70
N TRP A 106 -7.64 19.59 9.01
CA TRP A 106 -7.65 19.66 7.55
C TRP A 106 -6.34 19.15 6.97
N ILE A 107 -6.43 18.22 6.03
CA ILE A 107 -5.31 17.80 5.20
C ILE A 107 -5.01 18.93 4.22
N THR A 108 -3.79 19.46 4.28
CA THR A 108 -3.32 20.59 3.47
C THR A 108 -2.36 20.17 2.36
N GLU A 109 -1.62 19.10 2.58
CA GLU A 109 -0.65 18.57 1.61
C GLU A 109 -0.60 17.04 1.66
N LEU A 110 -0.31 16.43 0.50
CA LEU A 110 -0.02 15.02 0.33
C LEU A 110 1.45 14.88 -0.07
N TYR A 111 2.18 14.07 0.68
CA TYR A 111 3.57 13.74 0.35
C TYR A 111 3.65 12.77 -0.84
N ASP A 112 4.76 12.79 -1.54
CA ASP A 112 5.01 11.91 -2.68
C ASP A 112 4.93 10.44 -2.28
N ARG A 113 4.20 9.67 -3.08
CA ARG A 113 4.03 8.23 -2.89
C ARG A 113 5.20 7.49 -3.50
N LYS A 114 5.81 6.55 -2.77
CA LYS A 114 6.81 5.63 -3.35
C LYS A 114 6.17 4.61 -4.32
N ASN A 115 4.95 4.18 -4.00
CA ASN A 115 4.11 3.29 -4.80
C ASN A 115 2.65 3.40 -4.35
N TYR A 116 1.75 2.78 -5.10
CA TYR A 116 0.33 2.66 -4.75
C TYR A 116 -0.30 1.48 -5.48
N ILE A 117 -1.43 1.00 -4.97
CA ILE A 117 -2.23 -0.05 -5.60
C ILE A 117 -3.60 0.51 -5.92
N ILE A 118 -4.08 0.29 -7.14
CA ILE A 118 -5.40 0.75 -7.59
C ILE A 118 -6.35 -0.42 -7.81
N ARG A 119 -7.63 -0.12 -7.62
CA ARG A 119 -8.75 -1.02 -7.94
C ARG A 119 -9.68 -0.34 -8.92
N ARG A 120 -10.15 -1.09 -9.91
CA ARG A 120 -11.20 -0.62 -10.81
C ARG A 120 -12.56 -0.62 -10.11
N VAL A 121 -13.31 0.45 -10.27
CA VAL A 121 -14.72 0.49 -9.86
C VAL A 121 -15.56 -0.10 -10.99
N THR A 122 -16.23 -1.22 -10.71
CA THR A 122 -16.92 -2.04 -11.70
C THR A 122 -18.10 -1.36 -12.41
N ASN A 123 -18.60 -0.22 -11.94
CA ASN A 123 -19.82 0.41 -12.44
C ASN A 123 -19.67 1.83 -12.98
N LEU A 124 -18.48 2.43 -12.98
CA LEU A 124 -18.22 3.76 -13.51
C LEU A 124 -16.96 3.72 -14.36
N SER A 125 -17.13 3.88 -15.63
CA SER A 125 -16.20 3.55 -16.72
C SER A 125 -14.78 4.12 -16.66
N TYR A 126 -14.43 5.04 -15.78
CA TYR A 126 -13.09 5.67 -15.74
C TYR A 126 -12.60 6.05 -14.34
N ALA A 127 -13.28 5.67 -13.27
CA ALA A 127 -12.84 6.00 -11.92
C ALA A 127 -12.02 4.84 -11.33
N SER A 128 -10.73 5.04 -11.13
CA SER A 128 -9.88 4.16 -10.35
C SER A 128 -9.84 4.63 -8.89
N HIS A 129 -9.91 3.69 -7.96
CA HIS A 129 -9.70 3.98 -6.54
C HIS A 129 -8.33 3.47 -6.12
N ILE A 130 -7.54 4.33 -5.51
CA ILE A 130 -6.31 3.91 -4.83
C ILE A 130 -6.73 3.17 -3.56
N LEU A 131 -6.35 1.90 -3.48
CA LEU A 131 -6.63 1.04 -2.33
C LEU A 131 -5.70 1.31 -1.18
N ALA A 132 -4.41 1.44 -1.49
CA ALA A 132 -3.34 1.68 -0.54
C ALA A 132 -2.18 2.37 -1.23
N ALA A 133 -1.42 3.17 -0.47
CA ALA A 133 -0.21 3.84 -0.90
C ALA A 133 0.96 3.50 0.05
N ASN A 134 2.17 3.73 -0.40
CA ASN A 134 3.40 3.55 0.38
C ASN A 134 3.55 2.14 0.99
N VAL A 135 3.11 1.12 0.26
CA VAL A 135 3.15 -0.28 0.69
C VAL A 135 4.57 -0.80 0.59
N ASP A 136 5.10 -1.37 1.68
CA ASP A 136 6.43 -1.99 1.71
C ASP A 136 6.40 -3.42 1.19
N MET A 137 5.30 -4.13 1.42
CA MET A 137 5.10 -5.51 0.98
C MET A 137 3.62 -5.82 0.78
N ALA A 138 3.29 -6.52 -0.30
CA ALA A 138 1.99 -7.13 -0.50
C ALA A 138 2.08 -8.64 -0.23
N ALA A 139 1.37 -9.13 0.78
CA ALA A 139 1.34 -10.53 1.16
C ALA A 139 0.05 -11.19 0.69
N LEU A 140 0.17 -12.16 -0.22
CA LEU A 140 -0.96 -12.97 -0.67
C LEU A 140 -1.08 -14.22 0.17
N ILE A 141 -2.22 -14.40 0.84
CA ILE A 141 -2.54 -15.63 1.54
C ILE A 141 -3.13 -16.63 0.56
N VAL A 142 -2.47 -17.76 0.46
CA VAL A 142 -2.75 -18.85 -0.48
C VAL A 142 -3.08 -20.12 0.31
N THR A 143 -3.95 -20.95 -0.23
CA THR A 143 -4.20 -22.31 0.29
C THR A 143 -4.15 -23.31 -0.85
N ILE A 144 -3.50 -24.44 -0.62
CA ILE A 144 -3.44 -25.57 -1.58
C ILE A 144 -4.84 -26.15 -1.75
N ASN A 145 -5.56 -26.30 -0.62
CA ASN A 145 -6.93 -26.77 -0.57
C ASN A 145 -7.71 -25.99 0.50
N HIS A 146 -9.06 -26.14 0.52
CA HIS A 146 -9.95 -25.61 1.56
C HIS A 146 -10.00 -24.08 1.77
N PRO A 147 -10.23 -23.26 0.71
CA PRO A 147 -10.43 -23.53 -0.70
C PRO A 147 -9.13 -23.52 -1.50
N LYS A 148 -9.07 -24.20 -2.64
CA LYS A 148 -7.93 -24.15 -3.54
C LYS A 148 -7.76 -22.75 -4.12
N THR A 149 -6.54 -22.22 -4.08
CA THR A 149 -6.14 -20.99 -4.75
C THR A 149 -5.50 -21.35 -6.09
N SER A 150 -6.05 -20.85 -7.21
CA SER A 150 -5.47 -21.14 -8.52
C SER A 150 -4.16 -20.40 -8.76
N THR A 151 -3.25 -20.99 -9.53
CA THR A 151 -2.01 -20.37 -9.95
C THR A 151 -2.26 -19.09 -10.75
N THR A 152 -3.30 -19.05 -11.60
CA THR A 152 -3.70 -17.84 -12.33
C THR A 152 -4.05 -16.68 -11.40
N PHE A 153 -4.67 -16.96 -10.25
CA PHE A 153 -4.95 -15.90 -9.27
C PHE A 153 -3.67 -15.40 -8.59
N ILE A 154 -2.74 -16.32 -8.25
CA ILE A 154 -1.44 -15.98 -7.67
C ILE A 154 -0.66 -15.12 -8.66
N ASP A 155 -0.55 -15.58 -9.91
CA ASP A 155 0.23 -14.91 -10.94
C ASP A 155 -0.33 -13.53 -11.31
N ARG A 156 -1.66 -13.40 -11.34
CA ARG A 156 -2.34 -12.12 -11.53
C ARG A 156 -2.04 -11.14 -10.40
N PHE A 157 -2.00 -11.63 -9.18
CA PHE A 157 -1.62 -10.81 -8.03
C PHE A 157 -0.17 -10.35 -8.13
N LEU A 158 0.76 -11.28 -8.41
CA LEU A 158 2.18 -10.98 -8.55
C LEU A 158 2.45 -9.99 -9.69
N ALA A 159 1.87 -10.23 -10.87
CA ALA A 159 2.00 -9.32 -12.01
C ALA A 159 1.46 -7.91 -11.69
N THR A 160 0.37 -7.81 -10.92
CA THR A 160 -0.14 -6.52 -10.46
C THR A 160 0.83 -5.84 -9.52
N CYS A 161 1.43 -6.58 -8.58
CA CYS A 161 2.45 -6.03 -7.68
C CYS A 161 3.68 -5.53 -8.43
N GLU A 162 4.16 -6.26 -9.44
CA GLU A 162 5.26 -5.80 -10.31
C GLU A 162 4.89 -4.50 -11.04
N ALA A 163 3.70 -4.42 -11.64
CA ALA A 163 3.25 -3.23 -12.37
C ALA A 163 3.22 -1.97 -11.48
N TYR A 164 2.87 -2.14 -10.21
CA TYR A 164 2.81 -1.03 -9.25
C TYR A 164 4.07 -0.90 -8.39
N ARG A 165 5.12 -1.66 -8.67
CA ARG A 165 6.41 -1.65 -7.94
C ARG A 165 6.25 -1.89 -6.44
N VAL A 166 5.40 -2.82 -6.09
CA VAL A 166 5.17 -3.26 -4.71
C VAL A 166 5.81 -4.62 -4.52
N PRO A 167 6.81 -4.77 -3.64
CA PRO A 167 7.37 -6.08 -3.30
C PRO A 167 6.27 -7.04 -2.83
N ALA A 168 6.31 -8.30 -3.29
CA ALA A 168 5.28 -9.28 -2.97
C ALA A 168 5.86 -10.53 -2.32
N CYS A 169 5.06 -11.19 -1.48
CA CYS A 169 5.34 -12.52 -0.95
C CYS A 169 4.08 -13.39 -0.92
N LEU A 170 4.28 -14.71 -0.83
CA LEU A 170 3.20 -15.69 -0.73
C LEU A 170 3.21 -16.33 0.66
N ILE A 171 2.04 -16.40 1.29
CA ILE A 171 1.85 -17.07 2.58
C ILE A 171 0.91 -18.26 2.36
N PHE A 172 1.48 -19.45 2.26
CA PHE A 172 0.73 -20.69 2.19
C PHE A 172 0.20 -21.05 3.57
N ASN A 173 -1.10 -20.88 3.75
CA ASN A 173 -1.77 -21.09 5.03
C ASN A 173 -2.48 -22.44 5.08
N LYS A 174 -2.86 -22.88 6.29
CA LYS A 174 -3.56 -24.16 6.59
C LYS A 174 -2.74 -25.39 6.26
N ILE A 175 -1.42 -25.33 6.43
CA ILE A 175 -0.54 -26.49 6.18
C ILE A 175 -0.85 -27.68 7.10
N ASP A 176 -1.49 -27.41 8.23
CA ASP A 176 -1.94 -28.41 9.20
C ASP A 176 -3.09 -29.30 8.70
N LEU A 177 -3.72 -28.96 7.59
CA LEU A 177 -4.81 -29.70 6.96
C LEU A 177 -4.36 -30.51 5.74
N LEU A 178 -3.08 -30.39 5.32
CA LEU A 178 -2.59 -31.00 4.09
C LEU A 178 -2.20 -32.45 4.28
N ASN A 179 -2.56 -33.30 3.30
CA ASN A 179 -2.07 -34.64 3.16
C ASN A 179 -0.71 -34.68 2.44
N GLU A 180 -0.12 -35.88 2.23
CA GLU A 180 1.20 -36.05 1.62
C GLU A 180 1.28 -35.53 0.18
N GLU A 181 0.24 -35.77 -0.64
CA GLU A 181 0.18 -35.28 -2.02
C GLU A 181 0.09 -33.75 -2.07
N GLU A 182 -0.73 -33.14 -1.21
CA GLU A 182 -0.89 -31.72 -1.09
C GLU A 182 0.38 -31.04 -0.54
N LEU A 183 1.15 -31.70 0.32
CA LEU A 183 2.47 -31.24 0.77
C LEU A 183 3.50 -31.24 -0.37
N GLN A 184 3.42 -32.23 -1.28
CA GLN A 184 4.26 -32.24 -2.49
C GLN A 184 3.87 -31.11 -3.46
N GLU A 185 2.55 -30.85 -3.65
CA GLU A 185 2.07 -29.70 -4.43
C GLU A 185 2.57 -28.38 -3.82
N LEU A 186 2.49 -28.22 -2.49
CA LEU A 186 3.02 -27.08 -1.77
C LEU A 186 4.52 -26.88 -2.03
N ALA A 187 5.31 -27.96 -1.91
CA ALA A 187 6.75 -27.89 -2.13
C ALA A 187 7.09 -27.45 -3.55
N SER A 188 6.39 -27.98 -4.55
CA SER A 188 6.57 -27.64 -5.97
C SER A 188 6.21 -26.17 -6.25
N LEU A 189 5.10 -25.67 -5.71
CA LEU A 189 4.70 -24.27 -5.87
C LEU A 189 5.67 -23.32 -5.17
N ARG A 190 6.14 -23.68 -3.98
CA ARG A 190 7.15 -22.86 -3.28
C ARG A 190 8.44 -22.80 -4.09
N GLN A 191 8.94 -23.94 -4.58
CA GLN A 191 10.13 -23.97 -5.43
C GLN A 191 9.96 -23.08 -6.66
N LEU A 192 8.81 -23.17 -7.34
CA LEU A 192 8.52 -22.33 -8.52
C LEU A 192 8.60 -20.85 -8.18
N TYR A 193 7.90 -20.37 -7.16
CA TYR A 193 7.85 -18.93 -6.86
C TYR A 193 9.14 -18.43 -6.22
N GLU A 194 9.82 -19.24 -5.42
CA GLU A 194 11.15 -18.91 -4.85
C GLU A 194 12.23 -18.79 -5.94
N SER A 195 12.18 -19.63 -6.99
CA SER A 195 13.08 -19.50 -8.17
C SER A 195 12.86 -18.19 -8.96
N LEU A 196 11.70 -17.56 -8.78
CA LEU A 196 11.36 -16.27 -9.35
C LEU A 196 11.59 -15.10 -8.36
N ASP A 197 12.35 -15.31 -7.30
CA ASP A 197 12.63 -14.32 -6.24
C ASP A 197 11.38 -13.80 -5.50
N TYR A 198 10.32 -14.59 -5.42
CA TYR A 198 9.19 -14.30 -4.54
C TYR A 198 9.33 -15.06 -3.22
N PRO A 199 9.52 -14.38 -2.08
CA PRO A 199 9.57 -15.04 -0.78
C PRO A 199 8.30 -15.83 -0.51
N THR A 200 8.44 -17.07 -0.02
CA THR A 200 7.30 -17.91 0.35
C THR A 200 7.39 -18.35 1.81
N TYR A 201 6.24 -18.39 2.47
CA TYR A 201 6.09 -18.83 3.86
C TYR A 201 5.00 -19.89 3.94
N ALA A 202 5.25 -20.97 4.68
CA ALA A 202 4.28 -22.04 4.92
C ALA A 202 3.87 -22.03 6.39
N ILE A 203 2.59 -21.78 6.67
CA ILE A 203 2.09 -21.52 8.02
C ILE A 203 0.76 -22.23 8.31
N SER A 204 0.47 -22.39 9.58
CA SER A 204 -0.90 -22.59 10.07
C SER A 204 -1.26 -21.40 10.96
N ALA A 205 -2.16 -20.55 10.49
CA ALA A 205 -2.59 -19.35 11.25
C ALA A 205 -3.20 -19.70 12.62
N LEU A 206 -3.67 -20.94 12.80
CA LEU A 206 -4.22 -21.43 14.08
C LEU A 206 -3.15 -21.85 15.07
N ARG A 207 -1.91 -22.17 14.61
CA ARG A 207 -0.82 -22.72 15.43
C ARG A 207 0.39 -21.81 15.51
N LEU A 208 0.28 -20.60 14.99
CA LEU A 208 1.39 -19.67 14.93
C LEU A 208 1.76 -19.15 16.32
N GLN A 209 3.08 -19.09 16.56
CA GLN A 209 3.62 -18.36 17.69
C GLN A 209 3.79 -16.88 17.26
N GLU A 210 3.34 -15.97 18.11
CA GLU A 210 3.33 -14.53 17.88
C GLU A 210 4.71 -13.98 17.44
N SER A 211 5.80 -14.53 17.95
CA SER A 211 7.16 -14.10 17.67
C SER A 211 7.63 -14.37 16.22
N GLU A 212 7.09 -15.39 15.54
CA GLU A 212 7.48 -15.72 14.16
C GLU A 212 6.79 -14.79 13.16
N LEU A 213 5.53 -14.47 13.42
CA LEU A 213 4.76 -13.56 12.59
C LEU A 213 5.22 -12.10 12.71
N THR A 214 5.55 -11.67 13.91
CA THR A 214 5.98 -10.30 14.16
C THR A 214 7.20 -9.95 13.31
N LYS A 215 8.16 -10.89 13.17
CA LYS A 215 9.36 -10.68 12.35
C LYS A 215 9.04 -10.45 10.86
N LEU A 216 8.05 -11.16 10.31
CA LEU A 216 7.67 -11.03 8.90
C LEU A 216 7.11 -9.65 8.58
N PHE A 217 6.39 -9.06 9.53
CA PHE A 217 5.68 -7.78 9.34
C PHE A 217 6.36 -6.58 10.03
N GLN A 218 7.53 -6.80 10.66
CA GLN A 218 8.22 -5.78 11.44
C GLN A 218 8.73 -4.62 10.57
N ASN A 219 8.55 -3.38 11.05
CA ASN A 219 9.03 -2.14 10.44
C ASN A 219 8.59 -1.94 8.98
N ARG A 220 7.38 -2.34 8.65
CA ARG A 220 6.84 -2.20 7.29
C ARG A 220 5.33 -2.06 7.25
N ILE A 221 4.85 -1.41 6.21
CA ILE A 221 3.44 -1.36 5.83
C ILE A 221 3.15 -2.56 4.93
N THR A 222 2.40 -3.54 5.43
CA THR A 222 2.06 -4.75 4.69
C THR A 222 0.61 -4.77 4.28
N LEU A 223 0.34 -4.93 2.98
CA LEU A 223 -0.98 -5.17 2.45
C LEU A 223 -1.30 -6.67 2.51
N LEU A 224 -2.34 -7.08 3.24
CA LEU A 224 -2.83 -8.46 3.23
C LEU A 224 -3.91 -8.67 2.17
N SER A 225 -3.72 -9.68 1.34
CA SER A 225 -4.65 -10.09 0.31
C SER A 225 -4.90 -11.59 0.35
N GLY A 226 -6.01 -12.02 -0.25
CA GLY A 226 -6.34 -13.44 -0.38
C GLY A 226 -7.82 -13.66 -0.64
N ASN A 227 -8.14 -14.82 -1.19
CA ASN A 227 -9.52 -15.22 -1.47
C ASN A 227 -10.34 -15.41 -0.18
N SER A 228 -11.66 -15.44 -0.31
CA SER A 228 -12.51 -15.79 0.83
C SER A 228 -12.21 -17.19 1.33
N GLY A 229 -12.11 -17.36 2.63
CA GLY A 229 -11.90 -18.66 3.25
C GLY A 229 -10.44 -19.13 3.37
N VAL A 230 -9.44 -18.40 2.82
CA VAL A 230 -8.01 -18.76 2.96
C VAL A 230 -7.44 -18.57 4.37
N GLY A 231 -8.21 -17.95 5.27
CA GLY A 231 -7.78 -17.71 6.65
C GLY A 231 -7.19 -16.33 6.90
N LYS A 232 -7.45 -15.33 6.03
CA LYS A 232 -6.96 -13.96 6.17
C LYS A 232 -7.34 -13.33 7.52
N SER A 233 -8.62 -13.40 7.91
CA SER A 233 -9.09 -12.86 9.20
C SER A 233 -8.48 -13.58 10.40
N THR A 234 -8.27 -14.89 10.30
CA THR A 234 -7.60 -15.67 11.35
C THR A 234 -6.15 -15.22 11.53
N LEU A 235 -5.43 -15.06 10.41
CA LEU A 235 -4.06 -14.59 10.42
C LEU A 235 -3.97 -13.16 10.97
N LEU A 236 -4.87 -12.27 10.53
CA LEU A 236 -4.92 -10.89 11.03
C LEU A 236 -5.14 -10.83 12.54
N ASN A 237 -6.11 -11.61 13.06
CA ASN A 237 -6.36 -11.68 14.49
C ASN A 237 -5.16 -12.25 15.28
N ALA A 238 -4.47 -13.27 14.72
CA ALA A 238 -3.26 -13.82 15.33
C ALA A 238 -2.10 -12.82 15.37
N ILE A 239 -1.96 -11.97 14.34
CA ILE A 239 -0.91 -10.93 14.30
C ILE A 239 -1.22 -9.79 15.28
N LEU A 240 -2.47 -9.37 15.38
CA LEU A 240 -2.88 -8.23 16.18
C LEU A 240 -3.18 -8.58 17.66
N GLY A 241 -3.17 -9.88 18.00
CA GLY A 241 -3.49 -10.34 19.35
C GLY A 241 -4.91 -10.00 19.82
N LYS A 242 -5.81 -9.67 18.89
CA LYS A 242 -7.17 -9.20 19.18
C LYS A 242 -8.15 -9.73 18.14
N ASP A 243 -9.39 -10.02 18.55
CA ASP A 243 -10.49 -10.37 17.65
C ASP A 243 -11.06 -9.12 16.94
N ILE A 244 -10.28 -8.54 16.03
CA ILE A 244 -10.67 -7.34 15.25
C ILE A 244 -11.45 -7.74 14.00
N ALA A 245 -10.95 -8.75 13.27
CA ALA A 245 -11.61 -9.26 12.07
C ALA A 245 -12.63 -10.33 12.46
N ARG A 246 -13.90 -10.12 12.18
CA ARG A 246 -14.94 -11.14 12.38
C ARG A 246 -14.62 -12.35 11.50
N THR A 247 -14.24 -13.45 12.12
CA THR A 247 -14.05 -14.73 11.45
C THR A 247 -15.40 -15.18 10.92
N GLY A 248 -15.50 -15.24 9.59
CA GLY A 248 -16.74 -15.31 8.86
C GLY A 248 -17.58 -16.55 9.08
N ALA A 249 -18.64 -16.42 9.86
CA ALA A 249 -19.88 -17.21 9.72
C ALA A 249 -21.15 -16.34 9.88
N ILE A 250 -21.03 -15.03 10.10
CA ILE A 250 -22.19 -14.15 10.43
C ILE A 250 -22.29 -12.92 9.51
N SER A 251 -21.97 -13.05 8.22
CA SER A 251 -22.31 -12.00 7.26
C SER A 251 -23.67 -12.23 6.55
N SER A 252 -24.41 -13.27 6.94
CA SER A 252 -25.73 -13.57 6.34
C SER A 252 -26.94 -12.96 7.05
N ALA A 253 -26.75 -12.20 8.13
CA ALA A 253 -27.86 -11.71 8.96
C ALA A 253 -27.90 -10.19 9.12
N HIS A 254 -27.55 -9.38 8.11
CA HIS A 254 -27.98 -7.98 8.10
C HIS A 254 -28.41 -7.52 6.72
N HIS A 255 -29.72 -7.46 6.59
CA HIS A 255 -30.57 -6.59 5.76
C HIS A 255 -30.16 -6.32 4.31
N LYS A 256 -30.98 -6.85 3.41
CA LYS A 256 -31.23 -6.32 2.06
C LYS A 256 -31.21 -4.78 2.09
N GLY A 257 -30.26 -4.17 1.39
CA GLY A 257 -30.39 -2.77 0.98
C GLY A 257 -29.25 -1.82 1.33
N MET A 258 -28.09 -2.26 1.83
CA MET A 258 -26.95 -1.37 1.98
C MET A 258 -25.78 -1.88 1.14
N HIS A 259 -25.36 -1.07 0.18
CA HIS A 259 -24.11 -1.27 -0.56
C HIS A 259 -23.02 -1.51 0.45
N THR A 260 -22.45 -2.73 0.45
CA THR A 260 -21.24 -3.07 1.21
C THR A 260 -20.09 -2.28 0.60
N THR A 261 -19.94 -1.03 1.00
CA THR A 261 -18.72 -0.26 0.77
C THR A 261 -17.67 -0.91 1.66
N THR A 262 -16.85 -1.72 1.05
CA THR A 262 -15.73 -2.40 1.68
C THR A 262 -14.65 -1.36 1.94
N PHE A 263 -14.61 -0.82 3.14
CA PHE A 263 -13.56 0.10 3.56
C PHE A 263 -12.30 -0.70 3.87
N SER A 264 -11.18 -0.31 3.29
CA SER A 264 -9.87 -0.79 3.74
C SER A 264 -9.52 -0.08 5.05
N GLU A 265 -8.87 -0.77 5.96
CA GLU A 265 -8.46 -0.24 7.26
C GLU A 265 -7.03 -0.68 7.56
N MET A 266 -6.28 0.16 8.27
CA MET A 266 -4.88 -0.06 8.59
C MET A 266 -4.73 -0.20 10.10
N TYR A 267 -4.05 -1.27 10.53
CA TYR A 267 -3.89 -1.65 11.94
C TYR A 267 -2.43 -1.62 12.35
N PRO A 268 -2.08 -1.01 13.50
CA PRO A 268 -0.74 -1.10 14.06
C PRO A 268 -0.50 -2.48 14.65
N ILE A 269 0.70 -3.02 14.46
CA ILE A 269 1.14 -4.24 15.16
C ILE A 269 1.80 -3.82 16.46
N GLU A 270 1.18 -4.16 17.59
CA GLU A 270 1.70 -3.87 18.93
C GLU A 270 2.95 -4.72 19.22
N GLY A 271 3.93 -4.18 19.96
CA GLY A 271 5.14 -4.91 20.35
C GLY A 271 6.26 -4.91 19.29
N SER A 272 6.06 -4.31 18.13
CA SER A 272 7.07 -4.23 17.06
C SER A 272 7.98 -3.00 17.11
N GLY A 273 8.28 -2.47 18.29
CA GLY A 273 9.25 -1.38 18.45
C GLY A 273 8.71 0.02 18.22
N VAL A 274 7.40 0.20 18.05
CA VAL A 274 6.77 1.51 17.80
C VAL A 274 7.02 2.53 18.93
N GLN A 275 7.44 2.07 20.12
CA GLN A 275 7.62 2.95 21.28
C GLN A 275 9.06 3.42 21.56
N GLU A 276 10.10 2.84 20.96
CA GLU A 276 11.47 3.11 21.38
C GLU A 276 12.29 4.04 20.47
N GLU A 277 11.88 4.31 19.22
CA GLU A 277 12.58 5.26 18.35
C GLU A 277 11.72 6.49 18.00
N ARG A 278 11.33 7.25 18.98
CA ARG A 278 10.57 8.52 18.82
C ARG A 278 11.37 9.68 18.25
N GLY A 279 12.42 9.43 17.49
CA GLY A 279 13.34 10.49 17.02
C GLY A 279 13.61 10.56 15.52
N SER A 280 13.26 9.56 14.76
CA SER A 280 13.55 9.55 13.32
C SER A 280 12.38 8.89 12.60
N GLY A 281 11.40 9.65 12.11
CA GLY A 281 10.33 9.25 11.16
C GLY A 281 10.09 7.75 10.91
N GLY A 282 10.26 6.90 11.93
CA GLY A 282 10.28 5.45 11.87
C GLY A 282 8.89 4.92 11.55
N SER A 283 8.76 4.27 10.41
CA SER A 283 7.57 3.55 10.02
C SER A 283 7.35 2.41 11.00
N GLY A 284 6.35 2.53 11.89
CA GLY A 284 5.87 1.41 12.69
C GLY A 284 5.45 0.23 11.81
N SER A 285 5.20 -0.92 12.43
CA SER A 285 4.67 -2.07 11.71
C SER A 285 3.17 -1.93 11.53
N TRP A 286 2.70 -2.02 10.30
CA TRP A 286 1.30 -1.81 9.96
C TRP A 286 0.77 -2.88 9.03
N ILE A 287 -0.48 -3.24 9.20
CA ILE A 287 -1.20 -4.13 8.28
C ILE A 287 -2.38 -3.38 7.68
N ILE A 288 -2.49 -3.40 6.35
CA ILE A 288 -3.66 -2.97 5.61
C ILE A 288 -4.48 -4.20 5.29
N ASP A 289 -5.68 -4.29 5.86
CA ASP A 289 -6.66 -5.30 5.46
C ASP A 289 -7.48 -4.80 4.28
N THR A 290 -7.43 -5.55 3.19
CA THR A 290 -8.27 -5.30 2.03
C THR A 290 -9.33 -6.38 1.93
N PRO A 291 -10.59 -6.11 2.33
CA PRO A 291 -11.62 -7.11 2.24
C PRO A 291 -11.83 -7.52 0.78
N GLY A 292 -11.65 -8.83 0.51
CA GLY A 292 -12.00 -9.52 -0.72
C GLY A 292 -11.62 -8.80 -2.01
N ILE A 293 -10.37 -8.82 -2.43
CA ILE A 293 -9.94 -8.20 -3.69
C ILE A 293 -10.50 -9.00 -4.90
N LYS A 294 -11.79 -8.93 -5.10
CA LYS A 294 -12.39 -9.22 -6.41
C LYS A 294 -12.10 -8.01 -7.30
N GLY A 295 -11.18 -8.15 -8.23
CA GLY A 295 -10.81 -7.07 -9.15
C GLY A 295 -9.40 -6.51 -8.97
N PHE A 296 -8.53 -7.23 -8.27
CA PHE A 296 -7.08 -7.03 -8.37
C PHE A 296 -6.67 -7.39 -9.80
N GLY A 297 -6.11 -6.47 -10.53
CA GLY A 297 -5.72 -6.73 -11.91
C GLY A 297 -4.97 -5.54 -12.50
N LEU A 298 -4.27 -5.81 -13.55
CA LEU A 298 -3.57 -4.82 -14.33
C LEU A 298 -4.59 -3.84 -14.94
N LEU A 299 -4.49 -2.57 -14.57
CA LEU A 299 -5.31 -1.49 -15.10
C LEU A 299 -4.42 -0.58 -15.93
N ASP A 300 -4.96 -0.14 -17.07
CA ASP A 300 -4.29 0.80 -17.97
C ASP A 300 -2.90 0.34 -18.44
N VAL A 301 -2.73 -1.00 -18.60
CA VAL A 301 -1.52 -1.64 -19.12
C VAL A 301 -1.76 -2.04 -20.58
N GLU A 302 -0.85 -1.69 -21.45
CA GLU A 302 -0.88 -2.14 -22.86
C GLU A 302 -0.51 -3.63 -22.93
N LYS A 303 -0.99 -4.31 -23.97
CA LYS A 303 -0.79 -5.77 -24.12
C LYS A 303 0.68 -6.16 -24.18
N GLU A 304 1.45 -5.34 -24.86
CA GLU A 304 2.88 -5.50 -25.06
C GLU A 304 3.66 -5.41 -23.76
N GLU A 305 3.09 -4.76 -22.73
CA GLU A 305 3.72 -4.59 -21.44
C GLU A 305 3.41 -5.72 -20.45
N ILE A 306 2.36 -6.53 -20.70
CA ILE A 306 1.93 -7.57 -19.73
C ILE A 306 3.05 -8.56 -19.44
N GLY A 307 3.81 -8.96 -20.46
CA GLY A 307 4.96 -9.86 -20.32
C GLY A 307 6.06 -9.29 -19.40
N HIS A 308 6.19 -7.97 -19.32
CA HIS A 308 7.18 -7.31 -18.48
C HIS A 308 6.91 -7.49 -16.97
N TYR A 309 5.67 -7.82 -16.60
CA TYR A 309 5.26 -8.06 -15.20
C TYR A 309 5.30 -9.53 -14.78
N PHE A 310 5.82 -10.40 -15.65
CA PHE A 310 6.16 -11.78 -15.37
C PHE A 310 7.66 -11.95 -15.44
N ARG A 311 8.35 -12.12 -14.33
CA ARG A 311 9.82 -12.11 -14.25
C ARG A 311 10.48 -13.12 -15.17
N ASP A 312 9.94 -14.33 -15.23
CA ASP A 312 10.35 -15.40 -16.14
C ASP A 312 10.14 -15.02 -17.61
N ILE A 313 8.95 -14.61 -17.98
CA ILE A 313 8.62 -14.20 -19.36
C ILE A 313 9.47 -13.00 -19.75
N PHE A 314 9.61 -12.01 -18.89
CA PHE A 314 10.43 -10.82 -19.14
C PHE A 314 11.90 -11.20 -19.38
N HIS A 315 12.45 -12.13 -18.60
CA HIS A 315 13.81 -12.60 -18.77
C HIS A 315 14.06 -13.14 -20.18
N PHE A 316 13.22 -14.06 -20.66
CA PHE A 316 13.37 -14.66 -21.98
C PHE A 316 12.90 -13.75 -23.13
N SER A 317 12.08 -12.73 -22.85
CA SER A 317 11.54 -11.83 -23.90
C SER A 317 12.63 -11.04 -24.62
N HIS A 318 13.78 -10.82 -23.99
CA HIS A 318 14.92 -10.10 -24.58
C HIS A 318 15.51 -10.81 -25.80
N ASP A 319 15.35 -12.14 -25.89
CA ASP A 319 15.87 -12.97 -26.98
C ASP A 319 14.83 -13.20 -28.08
N CYS A 320 13.64 -12.60 -27.97
CA CYS A 320 12.64 -12.68 -29.03
C CYS A 320 13.07 -11.94 -30.29
N ARG A 321 12.76 -12.53 -31.45
CA ARG A 321 13.08 -11.92 -32.75
C ARG A 321 12.43 -10.55 -32.96
N TYR A 322 11.26 -10.32 -32.41
CA TYR A 322 10.49 -9.08 -32.56
C TYR A 322 10.32 -8.37 -31.23
N SER A 323 10.53 -7.07 -31.21
CA SER A 323 10.43 -6.24 -30.00
C SER A 323 8.99 -6.09 -29.49
N ASN A 324 7.99 -6.32 -30.33
CA ASN A 324 6.55 -6.28 -29.98
C ASN A 324 5.93 -7.68 -29.90
N CYS A 325 6.74 -8.71 -29.64
CA CYS A 325 6.28 -10.09 -29.50
C CYS A 325 5.30 -10.20 -28.33
N LEU A 326 4.13 -10.78 -28.59
CA LEU A 326 3.13 -11.09 -27.55
C LEU A 326 3.28 -12.51 -26.99
N HIS A 327 4.30 -13.24 -27.44
CA HIS A 327 4.63 -14.60 -27.01
C HIS A 327 3.50 -15.62 -27.21
N THR A 328 2.67 -15.41 -28.25
CA THR A 328 1.49 -16.25 -28.54
C THR A 328 1.76 -17.25 -29.68
N GLY A 329 3.04 -17.48 -30.02
CA GLY A 329 3.46 -18.42 -31.06
C GLY A 329 4.10 -17.73 -32.28
N GLU A 330 4.57 -16.49 -32.14
CA GLU A 330 5.28 -15.76 -33.19
C GLU A 330 6.58 -16.49 -33.59
N PRO A 331 6.94 -16.49 -34.87
CA PRO A 331 8.17 -17.13 -35.32
C PRO A 331 9.41 -16.54 -34.66
N GLY A 332 10.21 -17.37 -33.99
CA GLY A 332 11.40 -16.94 -33.26
C GLY A 332 11.09 -16.31 -31.90
N CYS A 333 9.98 -16.68 -31.28
CA CYS A 333 9.65 -16.30 -29.91
C CYS A 333 10.45 -17.13 -28.92
N ALA A 334 11.38 -16.51 -28.19
CA ALA A 334 12.21 -17.18 -27.19
C ALA A 334 11.40 -17.63 -25.96
N VAL A 335 10.38 -16.87 -25.58
CA VAL A 335 9.47 -17.26 -24.46
C VAL A 335 8.72 -18.55 -24.80
N TYR A 336 8.18 -18.67 -26.00
CA TYR A 336 7.49 -19.89 -26.43
C TYR A 336 8.42 -21.11 -26.46
N GLN A 337 9.67 -20.89 -26.88
CA GLN A 337 10.71 -21.92 -26.85
C GLN A 337 11.05 -22.33 -25.40
N ALA A 338 11.26 -21.36 -24.49
CA ALA A 338 11.54 -21.59 -23.09
C ALA A 338 10.42 -22.37 -22.37
N VAL A 339 9.16 -22.14 -22.75
CA VAL A 339 8.03 -22.95 -22.26
C VAL A 339 8.12 -24.39 -22.77
N ALA A 340 8.45 -24.60 -24.05
CA ALA A 340 8.59 -25.95 -24.64
C ALA A 340 9.78 -26.72 -24.03
N GLU A 341 10.83 -26.04 -23.62
CA GLU A 341 12.02 -26.61 -22.97
C GLU A 341 11.84 -26.78 -21.44
N GLY A 342 10.75 -26.26 -20.86
CA GLY A 342 10.43 -26.36 -19.43
C GLY A 342 11.16 -25.33 -18.54
N GLU A 343 11.83 -24.35 -19.12
CA GLU A 343 12.48 -23.24 -18.43
C GLU A 343 11.45 -22.25 -17.83
N ILE A 344 10.30 -22.11 -18.50
CA ILE A 344 9.13 -21.40 -17.98
C ILE A 344 8.06 -22.45 -17.67
N ALA A 345 7.55 -22.42 -16.45
CA ALA A 345 6.48 -23.31 -16.05
C ALA A 345 5.21 -23.06 -16.87
N LEU A 346 4.60 -24.13 -17.40
CA LEU A 346 3.40 -24.04 -18.22
C LEU A 346 2.27 -23.28 -17.53
N SER A 347 2.08 -23.49 -16.23
CA SER A 347 1.06 -22.78 -15.44
C SER A 347 1.26 -21.26 -15.41
N ARG A 348 2.50 -20.80 -15.43
CA ARG A 348 2.85 -19.37 -15.52
C ARG A 348 2.49 -18.81 -16.88
N TYR A 349 2.84 -19.53 -17.93
CA TYR A 349 2.51 -19.14 -19.30
C TYR A 349 0.99 -19.13 -19.55
N GLU A 350 0.25 -20.12 -19.06
CA GLU A 350 -1.22 -20.14 -19.10
C GLU A 350 -1.83 -18.95 -18.36
N SER A 351 -1.28 -18.61 -17.20
CA SER A 351 -1.70 -17.43 -16.44
C SER A 351 -1.47 -16.13 -17.22
N TYR A 352 -0.32 -16.01 -17.87
CA TYR A 352 0.00 -14.88 -18.75
C TYR A 352 -1.01 -14.76 -19.91
N LEU A 353 -1.28 -15.85 -20.63
CA LEU A 353 -2.25 -15.86 -21.72
C LEU A 353 -3.65 -15.47 -21.24
N SER A 354 -4.08 -15.96 -20.07
CA SER A 354 -5.37 -15.60 -19.47
C SER A 354 -5.49 -14.09 -19.19
N ILE A 355 -4.40 -13.46 -18.75
CA ILE A 355 -4.39 -12.01 -18.50
C ILE A 355 -4.40 -11.23 -19.81
N LEU A 356 -3.67 -11.73 -20.81
CA LEU A 356 -3.61 -11.12 -22.14
C LEU A 356 -5.00 -11.14 -22.81
N ASP A 357 -5.74 -12.25 -22.71
CA ASP A 357 -7.10 -12.39 -23.25
C ASP A 357 -8.09 -11.45 -22.55
N ASP A 358 -8.05 -11.36 -21.22
CA ASP A 358 -8.89 -10.44 -20.44
C ASP A 358 -8.70 -8.97 -20.90
N THR A 359 -7.50 -8.61 -21.35
CA THR A 359 -7.19 -7.26 -21.83
C THR A 359 -7.75 -7.03 -23.22
N GLN A 360 -7.90 -8.09 -24.04
CA GLN A 360 -8.52 -8.01 -25.36
C GLN A 360 -10.03 -7.76 -25.30
N GLU A 361 -10.74 -8.50 -24.48
CA GLU A 361 -12.19 -8.33 -24.33
C GLU A 361 -12.60 -6.93 -23.84
N ARG A 362 -11.72 -6.27 -23.10
CA ARG A 362 -11.98 -4.93 -22.54
C ARG A 362 -11.92 -3.80 -23.56
N LYS A 363 -11.17 -3.95 -24.66
CA LYS A 363 -11.10 -2.95 -25.75
C LYS A 363 -12.36 -2.93 -26.63
N TYR A 364 -13.19 -3.98 -26.58
CA TYR A 364 -14.38 -4.13 -27.42
C TYR A 364 -15.71 -3.95 -26.66
N ARG A 365 -15.68 -3.60 -25.38
CA ARG A 365 -16.83 -3.22 -24.58
C ARG A 365 -16.74 -1.73 -24.18
#